data_42a34d8f03839d7cd0f8e66b1f8bf7ee
#
_entry.id   42a34d8f03839d7cd0f8e66b1f8bf7ee
#
_cell.length_a   1.000
_cell.length_b   1.000
_cell.length_c   1.000
_cell.angle_alpha   90.00
_cell.angle_beta   90.00
_cell.angle_gamma   90.00
#
_symmetry.space_group_name_H-M   'P 1'
#
loop_
_entity.id
_entity.type
_entity.pdbx_description
1 polymer ?
#
loop_
_entity_poly.entity_id
_entity_poly.type
_entity_poly.pdbx_seq_one_letter_code
_entity_poly.pdbx_strand_id
1 'polypeptide(L)'
;GAHGEARQLINRISTGWNISVIDMDQEKLRNFNPNRQIEKYQGDGTSTLVLKKAGIENASALVTLTNDDEVNLEILKIAKQNNIYRLSSIVNEDKNSQQYKDLDVEVVDPDVLIGRRLEHILEPRRVVSQAFAGGRAEAIELEINSDSPARGKKLKDIGSDFFIVGALLRKGNVVIPHGDTELETGDLVTIVLQSGAFSNVIN
;
A
#
# COMPACT_ATOMS: atom_id res chain seq x y z
N GLY A 1 11.36 8.17 12.36
CA GLY A 1 10.66 9.43 12.66
C GLY A 1 9.32 9.23 13.36
N ALA A 2 8.99 10.09 14.30
CA ALA A 2 7.76 10.07 15.08
C ALA A 2 6.64 10.88 14.38
N HIS A 3 6.28 10.47 13.17
CA HIS A 3 5.31 11.13 12.29
C HIS A 3 3.96 10.40 12.23
N GLY A 4 3.01 10.99 11.51
CA GLY A 4 1.67 10.43 11.31
C GLY A 4 1.69 9.07 10.63
N GLU A 5 2.53 8.92 9.61
CA GLU A 5 2.72 7.68 8.84
C GLU A 5 3.24 6.55 9.73
N ALA A 6 4.24 6.84 10.57
CA ALA A 6 4.76 5.87 11.54
C ALA A 6 3.65 5.42 12.52
N ARG A 7 2.85 6.35 13.02
CA ARG A 7 1.73 6.03 13.92
C ARG A 7 0.69 5.15 13.23
N GLN A 8 0.33 5.45 11.97
CA GLN A 8 -0.62 4.66 11.21
C GLN A 8 -0.08 3.24 10.94
N LEU A 9 1.19 3.13 10.56
CA LEU A 9 1.84 1.83 10.37
C LEU A 9 1.82 1.01 11.67
N ILE A 10 2.27 1.60 12.78
CA ILE A 10 2.34 0.93 14.09
C ILE A 10 0.98 0.44 14.56
N ASN A 11 -0.09 1.21 14.33
CA ASN A 11 -1.44 0.83 14.72
C ASN A 11 -2.03 -0.31 13.87
N ARG A 12 -1.46 -0.58 12.69
CA ARG A 12 -1.99 -1.55 11.72
C ARG A 12 -1.23 -2.88 11.67
N ILE A 13 0.07 -2.86 11.97
CA ILE A 13 0.86 -4.10 11.98
C ILE A 13 0.46 -5.01 13.14
N SER A 14 0.73 -6.30 12.99
CA SER A 14 0.37 -7.32 13.99
C SER A 14 0.98 -7.04 15.36
N THR A 15 0.36 -7.54 16.42
CA THR A 15 0.79 -7.30 17.80
C THR A 15 2.08 -8.00 18.20
N GLY A 16 2.57 -8.95 17.40
CA GLY A 16 3.81 -9.70 17.67
C GLY A 16 5.11 -8.92 17.45
N TRP A 17 5.04 -7.66 16.99
CA TRP A 17 6.22 -6.83 16.78
C TRP A 17 6.60 -6.04 18.03
N ASN A 18 7.87 -6.13 18.45
CA ASN A 18 8.49 -5.15 19.34
C ASN A 18 8.97 -3.97 18.49
N ILE A 19 8.61 -2.76 18.87
CA ILE A 19 8.80 -1.58 18.02
C ILE A 19 9.64 -0.55 18.75
N SER A 20 10.75 -0.14 18.12
CA SER A 20 11.57 1.00 18.51
C SER A 20 11.33 2.15 17.53
N VAL A 21 11.10 3.35 18.04
CA VAL A 21 10.95 4.57 17.25
C VAL A 21 12.07 5.54 17.61
N ILE A 22 12.79 6.01 16.58
CA ILE A 22 13.87 6.98 16.70
C ILE A 22 13.42 8.30 16.08
N ASP A 23 13.63 9.40 16.78
CA ASP A 23 13.46 10.75 16.24
C ASP A 23 14.46 11.71 16.93
N MET A 24 14.94 12.71 16.20
CA MET A 24 15.81 13.75 16.76
C MET A 24 15.04 14.68 17.70
N ASP A 25 13.76 14.87 17.43
CA ASP A 25 12.89 15.80 18.15
C ASP A 25 12.26 15.13 19.36
N GLN A 26 12.72 15.55 20.54
CA GLN A 26 12.23 15.03 21.82
C GLN A 26 10.73 15.33 22.05
N GLU A 27 10.26 16.49 21.57
CA GLU A 27 8.88 16.89 21.76
C GLU A 27 7.94 16.02 20.89
N LYS A 28 8.34 15.78 19.64
CA LYS A 28 7.62 14.80 18.78
C LYS A 28 7.54 13.44 19.42
N LEU A 29 8.65 12.92 19.96
CA LEU A 29 8.64 11.62 20.63
C LEU A 29 7.73 11.59 21.87
N ARG A 30 7.71 12.65 22.67
CA ARG A 30 6.82 12.76 23.86
C ARG A 30 5.35 12.68 23.43
N ASN A 31 4.99 13.38 22.37
CA ASN A 31 3.62 13.48 21.85
C ASN A 31 3.24 12.31 20.92
N PHE A 32 4.18 11.43 20.60
CA PHE A 32 3.94 10.29 19.74
C PHE A 32 3.33 9.12 20.54
N ASN A 33 2.02 8.97 20.47
CA ASN A 33 1.27 7.98 21.21
C ASN A 33 0.44 7.09 20.26
N PRO A 34 1.03 6.02 19.71
CA PRO A 34 0.28 4.99 18.99
C PRO A 34 -0.58 4.16 19.98
N ASN A 35 -1.55 3.40 19.43
CA ASN A 35 -2.47 2.59 20.23
C ASN A 35 -1.83 1.32 20.85
N ARG A 36 -0.50 1.29 20.96
CA ARG A 36 0.25 0.16 21.52
C ARG A 36 1.57 0.62 22.14
N GLN A 37 2.13 -0.22 22.95
CA GLN A 37 3.41 0.02 23.59
C GLN A 37 4.54 -0.02 22.56
N ILE A 38 5.43 0.96 22.66
CA ILE A 38 6.64 1.09 21.85
C ILE A 38 7.80 1.58 22.70
N GLU A 39 9.01 1.37 22.23
CA GLU A 39 10.20 1.99 22.79
C GLU A 39 10.54 3.26 21.99
N LYS A 40 10.97 4.31 22.68
CA LYS A 40 11.25 5.61 22.08
C LYS A 40 12.70 6.00 22.35
N TYR A 41 13.43 6.37 21.31
CA TYR A 41 14.83 6.75 21.37
C TYR A 41 15.04 8.11 20.74
N GLN A 42 15.52 9.07 21.53
CA GLN A 42 15.90 10.37 21.00
C GLN A 42 17.31 10.29 20.39
N GLY A 43 17.45 10.73 19.16
CA GLY A 43 18.73 10.84 18.50
C GLY A 43 18.66 10.85 17.00
N ASP A 44 19.85 10.98 16.40
CA ASP A 44 20.04 10.92 14.96
C ASP A 44 19.97 9.46 14.50
N GLY A 45 19.06 9.17 13.56
CA GLY A 45 18.89 7.84 12.96
C GLY A 45 20.08 7.37 12.14
N THR A 46 20.99 8.25 11.70
CA THR A 46 22.24 7.88 11.03
C THR A 46 23.35 7.49 12.01
N SER A 47 23.17 7.80 13.31
CA SER A 47 24.12 7.42 14.35
C SER A 47 24.06 5.94 14.67
N THR A 48 25.14 5.20 14.37
CA THR A 48 25.28 3.79 14.74
C THR A 48 25.07 3.56 16.24
N LEU A 49 25.47 4.50 17.10
CA LEU A 49 25.27 4.39 18.54
C LEU A 49 23.79 4.45 18.92
N VAL A 50 23.01 5.33 18.29
CA VAL A 50 21.56 5.47 18.51
C VAL A 50 20.86 4.23 18.01
N LEU A 51 21.20 3.76 16.81
CA LEU A 51 20.66 2.55 16.22
C LEU A 51 20.94 1.30 17.08
N LYS A 52 22.15 1.17 17.64
CA LYS A 52 22.48 0.07 18.57
C LYS A 52 21.66 0.14 19.85
N LYS A 53 21.49 1.33 20.45
CA LYS A 53 20.63 1.52 21.61
C LYS A 53 19.18 1.12 21.32
N ALA A 54 18.70 1.40 20.12
CA ALA A 54 17.36 1.03 19.66
C ALA A 54 17.22 -0.45 19.26
N GLY A 55 18.31 -1.24 19.31
CA GLY A 55 18.31 -2.67 19.11
C GLY A 55 18.49 -3.12 17.65
N ILE A 56 19.17 -2.32 16.80
CA ILE A 56 19.36 -2.64 15.38
C ILE A 56 19.99 -4.02 15.16
N GLU A 57 20.87 -4.47 16.07
CA GLU A 57 21.59 -5.74 15.95
C GLU A 57 20.65 -6.96 16.01
N ASN A 58 19.45 -6.80 16.58
CA ASN A 58 18.45 -7.85 16.71
C ASN A 58 17.16 -7.51 15.92
N ALA A 59 17.18 -6.46 15.12
CA ALA A 59 16.01 -6.03 14.36
C ALA A 59 15.78 -6.97 13.17
N SER A 60 14.55 -7.41 12.98
CA SER A 60 14.14 -8.22 11.83
C SER A 60 13.62 -7.38 10.65
N ALA A 61 13.31 -6.10 10.90
CA ALA A 61 12.89 -5.15 9.88
C ALA A 61 13.27 -3.72 10.28
N LEU A 62 13.46 -2.85 9.28
CA LEU A 62 13.66 -1.42 9.50
C LEU A 62 12.88 -0.62 8.46
N VAL A 63 12.24 0.46 8.91
CA VAL A 63 11.47 1.37 8.06
C VAL A 63 11.98 2.79 8.28
N THR A 64 12.31 3.49 7.20
CA THR A 64 12.68 4.92 7.23
C THR A 64 11.53 5.77 6.71
N LEU A 65 11.18 6.78 7.51
CA LEU A 65 10.04 7.67 7.26
C LEU A 65 10.44 9.14 7.48
N THR A 66 11.68 9.52 7.19
CA THR A 66 12.10 10.94 7.28
C THR A 66 11.78 11.67 5.99
N ASN A 67 11.71 12.99 6.05
CA ASN A 67 11.49 13.84 4.87
C ASN A 67 12.77 14.10 4.06
N ASP A 68 13.84 13.36 4.35
CA ASP A 68 15.14 13.50 3.71
C ASP A 68 15.60 12.13 3.16
N ASP A 69 15.66 12.01 1.85
CA ASP A 69 16.05 10.78 1.19
C ASP A 69 17.50 10.40 1.41
N GLU A 70 18.42 11.37 1.59
CA GLU A 70 19.82 11.07 1.87
C GLU A 70 19.94 10.43 3.25
N VAL A 71 19.25 10.99 4.25
CA VAL A 71 19.15 10.41 5.60
C VAL A 71 18.52 9.01 5.56
N ASN A 72 17.43 8.86 4.83
CA ASN A 72 16.78 7.55 4.68
C ASN A 72 17.74 6.51 4.09
N LEU A 73 18.44 6.86 3.00
CA LEU A 73 19.39 5.97 2.33
C LEU A 73 20.60 5.63 3.24
N GLU A 74 21.10 6.56 4.02
CA GLU A 74 22.20 6.32 4.96
C GLU A 74 21.79 5.33 6.05
N ILE A 75 20.62 5.51 6.66
CA ILE A 75 20.07 4.58 7.65
C ILE A 75 19.92 3.18 7.06
N LEU A 76 19.40 3.09 5.83
CA LEU A 76 19.20 1.80 5.14
C LEU A 76 20.51 1.08 4.84
N LYS A 77 21.57 1.82 4.47
CA LYS A 77 22.93 1.25 4.29
C LYS A 77 23.45 0.65 5.59
N ILE A 78 23.27 1.37 6.72
CA ILE A 78 23.66 0.86 8.05
C ILE A 78 22.84 -0.38 8.41
N ALA A 79 21.54 -0.38 8.10
CA ALA A 79 20.68 -1.55 8.35
C ALA A 79 21.12 -2.78 7.57
N LYS A 80 21.50 -2.63 6.29
CA LYS A 80 22.07 -3.71 5.48
C LYS A 80 23.38 -4.25 6.05
N GLN A 81 24.25 -3.39 6.55
CA GLN A 81 25.48 -3.80 7.22
C GLN A 81 25.22 -4.61 8.50
N ASN A 82 24.05 -4.44 9.12
CA ASN A 82 23.59 -5.22 10.26
C ASN A 82 22.75 -6.45 9.86
N ASN A 83 22.79 -6.85 8.58
CA ASN A 83 22.07 -8.02 8.02
C ASN A 83 20.53 -7.94 8.15
N ILE A 84 19.96 -6.74 8.14
CA ILE A 84 18.51 -6.57 8.08
C ILE A 84 18.11 -6.57 6.61
N TYR A 85 17.31 -7.56 6.21
CA TYR A 85 16.89 -7.74 4.81
C TYR A 85 15.47 -7.23 4.54
N ARG A 86 14.64 -7.07 5.58
CA ARG A 86 13.31 -6.50 5.45
C ARG A 86 13.37 -5.00 5.65
N LEU A 87 13.63 -4.30 4.57
CA LEU A 87 13.81 -2.85 4.54
C LEU A 87 12.70 -2.19 3.74
N SER A 88 12.16 -1.09 4.25
CA SER A 88 11.22 -0.25 3.52
C SER A 88 11.47 1.22 3.80
N SER A 89 11.13 2.08 2.86
CA SER A 89 11.27 3.53 2.96
C SER A 89 10.13 4.26 2.27
N ILE A 90 9.86 5.47 2.69
CA ILE A 90 9.25 6.45 1.79
C ILE A 90 10.35 7.02 0.88
N VAL A 91 9.97 7.38 -0.34
CA VAL A 91 10.77 8.20 -1.24
C VAL A 91 10.09 9.56 -1.38
N ASN A 92 10.85 10.64 -1.14
CA ASN A 92 10.32 11.99 -1.17
C ASN A 92 10.54 12.66 -2.54
N GLU A 93 11.57 12.25 -3.27
CA GLU A 93 11.88 12.76 -4.59
C GLU A 93 12.11 11.60 -5.56
N ASP A 94 11.34 11.54 -6.65
CA ASP A 94 11.38 10.45 -7.64
C ASP A 94 12.77 10.20 -8.22
N LYS A 95 13.60 11.25 -8.37
CA LYS A 95 15.00 11.14 -8.82
C LYS A 95 15.84 10.18 -7.96
N ASN A 96 15.47 9.96 -6.70
CA ASN A 96 16.18 9.10 -5.75
C ASN A 96 15.74 7.63 -5.84
N SER A 97 14.65 7.32 -6.53
CA SER A 97 14.07 5.97 -6.61
C SER A 97 15.06 4.90 -7.07
N GLN A 98 16.00 5.25 -7.96
CA GLN A 98 17.02 4.29 -8.43
C GLN A 98 17.98 3.87 -7.32
N GLN A 99 18.37 4.78 -6.42
CA GLN A 99 19.28 4.46 -5.31
C GLN A 99 18.66 3.47 -4.33
N TYR A 100 17.35 3.55 -4.11
CA TYR A 100 16.62 2.58 -3.27
C TYR A 100 16.55 1.20 -3.94
N LYS A 101 16.33 1.15 -5.27
CA LYS A 101 16.35 -0.11 -6.03
C LYS A 101 17.71 -0.79 -5.97
N ASP A 102 18.79 -0.03 -6.08
CA ASP A 102 20.16 -0.53 -5.99
C ASP A 102 20.45 -1.14 -4.59
N LEU A 103 19.74 -0.67 -3.58
CA LEU A 103 19.77 -1.22 -2.22
C LEU A 103 18.74 -2.34 -2.00
N ASP A 104 17.99 -2.77 -3.02
CA ASP A 104 16.93 -3.77 -2.86
C ASP A 104 15.97 -3.44 -1.71
N VAL A 105 15.49 -2.20 -1.70
CA VAL A 105 14.57 -1.66 -0.69
C VAL A 105 13.22 -1.41 -1.32
N GLU A 106 12.16 -1.89 -0.69
CA GLU A 106 10.81 -1.56 -1.10
C GLU A 106 10.47 -0.12 -0.68
N VAL A 107 10.09 0.70 -1.65
CA VAL A 107 9.74 2.10 -1.43
C VAL A 107 8.26 2.36 -1.62
N VAL A 108 7.79 3.32 -0.86
CA VAL A 108 6.46 3.91 -0.99
C VAL A 108 6.63 5.37 -1.37
N ASP A 109 6.02 5.77 -2.48
CA ASP A 109 5.91 7.16 -2.90
C ASP A 109 4.58 7.73 -2.41
N PRO A 110 4.60 8.63 -1.40
CA PRO A 110 3.37 9.20 -0.84
C PRO A 110 2.61 10.06 -1.86
N ASP A 111 3.31 10.79 -2.72
CA ASP A 111 2.70 11.70 -3.68
C ASP A 111 1.92 10.92 -4.74
N VAL A 112 2.50 9.82 -5.22
CA VAL A 112 1.81 8.91 -6.14
C VAL A 112 0.58 8.28 -5.48
N LEU A 113 0.69 7.83 -4.22
CA LEU A 113 -0.44 7.23 -3.52
C LEU A 113 -1.57 8.24 -3.27
N ILE A 114 -1.22 9.45 -2.83
CA ILE A 114 -2.18 10.53 -2.59
C ILE A 114 -2.81 10.96 -3.92
N GLY A 115 -1.99 11.18 -4.96
CA GLY A 115 -2.46 11.57 -6.28
C GLY A 115 -3.48 10.59 -6.84
N ARG A 116 -3.18 9.30 -6.81
CA ARG A 116 -4.10 8.23 -7.22
C ARG A 116 -5.40 8.23 -6.41
N ARG A 117 -5.31 8.45 -5.10
CA ARG A 117 -6.50 8.48 -4.25
C ARG A 117 -7.40 9.68 -4.55
N LEU A 118 -6.80 10.85 -4.80
CA LEU A 118 -7.53 12.05 -5.20
C LEU A 118 -8.16 11.89 -6.59
N GLU A 119 -7.42 11.35 -7.55
CA GLU A 119 -7.94 11.04 -8.88
C GLU A 119 -9.19 10.15 -8.78
N HIS A 120 -9.11 9.09 -7.98
CA HIS A 120 -10.24 8.19 -7.77
C HIS A 120 -11.47 8.87 -7.13
N ILE A 121 -11.25 9.84 -6.23
CA ILE A 121 -12.35 10.62 -5.62
C ILE A 121 -12.97 11.57 -6.63
N LEU A 122 -12.16 12.22 -7.46
CA LEU A 122 -12.60 13.21 -8.43
C LEU A 122 -13.23 12.58 -9.68
N GLU A 123 -12.73 11.42 -10.08
CA GLU A 123 -13.18 10.68 -11.26
C GLU A 123 -13.65 9.26 -10.89
N PRO A 124 -14.71 9.12 -10.07
CA PRO A 124 -15.13 7.81 -9.53
C PRO A 124 -15.62 6.81 -10.59
N ARG A 125 -15.83 7.28 -11.82
CA ARG A 125 -16.27 6.44 -12.96
C ARG A 125 -15.09 5.87 -13.78
N ARG A 126 -13.87 6.22 -13.46
CA ARG A 126 -12.70 5.56 -14.04
C ARG A 126 -12.47 4.22 -13.37
N VAL A 127 -12.13 3.27 -14.19
CA VAL A 127 -11.72 1.93 -13.80
C VAL A 127 -10.58 2.02 -12.80
N VAL A 128 -10.85 1.67 -11.55
CA VAL A 128 -9.78 1.56 -10.54
C VAL A 128 -9.06 0.25 -10.80
N SER A 129 -7.87 0.34 -11.36
CA SER A 129 -7.02 -0.84 -11.55
C SER A 129 -6.02 -0.93 -10.41
N GLN A 130 -5.98 -2.06 -9.73
CA GLN A 130 -4.94 -2.40 -8.76
C GLN A 130 -4.20 -3.63 -9.22
N ALA A 131 -2.93 -3.46 -9.59
CA ALA A 131 -2.06 -4.57 -9.95
C ALA A 131 -1.64 -5.37 -8.71
N PHE A 132 -1.59 -6.69 -8.83
CA PHE A 132 -1.11 -7.64 -7.84
C PHE A 132 -0.41 -8.84 -8.50
N ALA A 133 0.00 -9.84 -7.73
CA ALA A 133 0.76 -11.00 -8.23
C ALA A 133 2.01 -10.59 -9.04
N GLY A 134 2.76 -9.58 -8.55
CA GLY A 134 3.95 -9.06 -9.23
C GLY A 134 3.64 -8.34 -10.54
N GLY A 135 2.48 -7.69 -10.64
CA GLY A 135 2.04 -6.94 -11.83
C GLY A 135 1.42 -7.80 -12.93
N ARG A 136 1.21 -9.11 -12.68
CA ARG A 136 0.67 -10.05 -13.67
C ARG A 136 -0.85 -10.15 -13.66
N ALA A 137 -1.50 -9.64 -12.63
CA ALA A 137 -2.95 -9.61 -12.51
C ALA A 137 -3.41 -8.22 -12.05
N GLU A 138 -4.63 -7.86 -12.40
CA GLU A 138 -5.28 -6.60 -12.06
C GLU A 138 -6.67 -6.86 -11.49
N ALA A 139 -7.04 -6.10 -10.47
CA ALA A 139 -8.42 -5.98 -10.02
C ALA A 139 -8.98 -4.65 -10.53
N ILE A 140 -10.13 -4.69 -11.16
CA ILE A 140 -10.77 -3.52 -11.77
C ILE A 140 -12.19 -3.40 -11.24
N GLU A 141 -12.63 -2.18 -10.96
CA GLU A 141 -14.02 -1.89 -10.63
C GLU A 141 -14.74 -1.24 -11.83
N LEU A 142 -15.88 -1.77 -12.20
CA LEU A 142 -16.72 -1.30 -13.31
C LEU A 142 -18.13 -1.05 -12.81
N GLU A 143 -18.71 0.09 -13.17
CA GLU A 143 -20.13 0.37 -12.90
C GLU A 143 -21.01 -0.17 -14.02
N ILE A 144 -22.05 -0.89 -13.65
CA ILE A 144 -23.11 -1.35 -14.59
C ILE A 144 -24.07 -0.20 -14.83
N ASN A 145 -23.95 0.42 -16.00
CA ASN A 145 -24.82 1.49 -16.45
C ASN A 145 -26.09 0.95 -17.18
N SER A 146 -27.02 1.86 -17.50
CA SER A 146 -28.23 1.53 -18.29
C SER A 146 -27.94 0.87 -19.63
N ASP A 147 -26.80 1.21 -20.23
CA ASP A 147 -26.38 0.78 -21.58
C ASP A 147 -25.37 -0.38 -21.53
N SER A 148 -25.00 -0.84 -20.32
CA SER A 148 -24.04 -1.95 -20.18
C SER A 148 -24.59 -3.23 -20.80
N PRO A 149 -23.82 -3.91 -21.67
CA PRO A 149 -24.26 -5.18 -22.29
C PRO A 149 -24.47 -6.31 -21.27
N ALA A 150 -23.87 -6.17 -20.08
CA ALA A 150 -23.97 -7.13 -18.98
C ALA A 150 -25.23 -6.92 -18.10
N ARG A 151 -25.93 -5.79 -18.25
CA ARG A 151 -27.14 -5.49 -17.46
C ARG A 151 -28.21 -6.56 -17.67
N GLY A 152 -28.81 -7.04 -16.59
CA GLY A 152 -29.86 -8.03 -16.58
C GLY A 152 -29.37 -9.45 -16.93
N LYS A 153 -28.08 -9.65 -17.14
CA LYS A 153 -27.54 -10.99 -17.38
C LYS A 153 -27.07 -11.61 -16.04
N LYS A 154 -27.18 -12.93 -15.98
CA LYS A 154 -26.58 -13.70 -14.88
C LYS A 154 -25.09 -13.87 -15.12
N LEU A 155 -24.30 -13.90 -14.05
CA LEU A 155 -22.84 -14.03 -14.14
C LEU A 155 -22.39 -15.30 -14.88
N LYS A 156 -23.12 -16.41 -14.72
CA LYS A 156 -22.86 -17.65 -15.49
C LYS A 156 -22.98 -17.49 -16.99
N ASP A 157 -23.76 -16.51 -17.45
CA ASP A 157 -24.02 -16.25 -18.87
C ASP A 157 -23.04 -15.22 -19.46
N ILE A 158 -22.19 -14.60 -18.58
CA ILE A 158 -21.17 -13.60 -18.95
C ILE A 158 -19.77 -14.24 -18.94
N GLY A 159 -19.71 -15.56 -18.76
CA GLY A 159 -18.44 -16.28 -18.59
C GLY A 159 -17.36 -15.90 -19.58
N SER A 160 -16.15 -15.71 -19.09
CA SER A 160 -14.96 -15.38 -19.88
C SER A 160 -13.76 -16.12 -19.33
N ASP A 161 -12.90 -16.60 -20.23
CA ASP A 161 -11.60 -17.19 -19.87
C ASP A 161 -10.58 -16.12 -19.41
N PHE A 162 -10.93 -14.84 -19.50
CA PHE A 162 -10.01 -13.72 -19.28
C PHE A 162 -10.20 -13.03 -17.93
N PHE A 163 -11.37 -13.17 -17.30
CA PHE A 163 -11.64 -12.53 -16.00
C PHE A 163 -12.59 -13.34 -15.14
N ILE A 164 -12.57 -13.06 -13.86
CA ILE A 164 -13.56 -13.52 -12.89
C ILE A 164 -14.18 -12.32 -12.16
N VAL A 165 -15.46 -12.44 -11.80
CA VAL A 165 -16.13 -11.47 -10.94
C VAL A 165 -15.90 -11.88 -9.50
N GLY A 166 -15.16 -11.06 -8.74
CA GLY A 166 -14.78 -11.33 -7.36
C GLY A 166 -15.76 -10.81 -6.32
N ALA A 167 -16.35 -9.64 -6.58
CA ALA A 167 -17.35 -9.02 -5.69
C ALA A 167 -18.20 -8.02 -6.46
N LEU A 168 -19.35 -7.66 -5.91
CA LEU A 168 -20.07 -6.47 -6.34
C LEU A 168 -20.59 -5.68 -5.17
N LEU A 169 -20.64 -4.36 -5.35
CA LEU A 169 -21.23 -3.43 -4.41
C LEU A 169 -22.58 -2.99 -4.97
N ARG A 170 -23.66 -3.32 -4.24
CA ARG A 170 -25.04 -2.98 -4.58
C ARG A 170 -25.65 -2.16 -3.46
N LYS A 171 -26.06 -0.92 -3.76
CA LYS A 171 -26.69 -0.01 -2.78
C LYS A 171 -25.87 0.11 -1.48
N GLY A 172 -24.54 0.17 -1.59
CA GLY A 172 -23.62 0.30 -0.47
C GLY A 172 -23.30 -1.01 0.29
N ASN A 173 -23.85 -2.15 -0.12
CA ASN A 173 -23.59 -3.45 0.47
C ASN A 173 -22.73 -4.32 -0.45
N VAL A 174 -21.72 -4.97 0.14
CA VAL A 174 -20.92 -5.96 -0.59
C VAL A 174 -21.73 -7.24 -0.77
N VAL A 175 -21.83 -7.70 -2.01
CA VAL A 175 -22.47 -8.97 -2.38
C VAL A 175 -21.39 -9.90 -2.91
N ILE A 176 -21.34 -11.12 -2.38
CA ILE A 176 -20.49 -12.18 -2.92
C ILE A 176 -21.25 -12.82 -4.07
N PRO A 177 -20.76 -12.68 -5.31
CA PRO A 177 -21.53 -13.12 -6.47
C PRO A 177 -21.48 -14.63 -6.65
N HIS A 178 -22.56 -15.17 -7.21
CA HIS A 178 -22.68 -16.56 -7.65
C HIS A 178 -23.09 -16.58 -9.13
N GLY A 179 -22.99 -17.74 -9.78
CA GLY A 179 -23.35 -17.85 -11.19
C GLY A 179 -24.76 -17.37 -11.52
N ASP A 180 -25.71 -17.50 -10.59
CA ASP A 180 -27.09 -17.01 -10.76
C ASP A 180 -27.33 -15.57 -10.36
N THR A 181 -26.28 -14.84 -9.90
CA THR A 181 -26.37 -13.42 -9.58
C THR A 181 -26.60 -12.63 -10.87
N GLU A 182 -27.71 -11.89 -10.93
CA GLU A 182 -28.05 -10.99 -12.03
C GLU A 182 -27.45 -9.62 -11.76
N LEU A 183 -26.87 -8.99 -12.79
CA LEU A 183 -26.29 -7.63 -12.71
C LEU A 183 -27.38 -6.58 -12.91
N GLU A 184 -27.42 -5.61 -11.99
CA GLU A 184 -28.37 -4.51 -12.00
C GLU A 184 -27.67 -3.18 -12.31
N THR A 185 -28.42 -2.22 -12.86
CA THR A 185 -27.91 -0.85 -13.02
C THR A 185 -27.52 -0.25 -11.67
N GLY A 186 -26.34 0.35 -11.60
CA GLY A 186 -25.75 0.92 -10.39
C GLY A 186 -24.93 -0.07 -9.57
N ASP A 187 -24.80 -1.34 -10.00
CA ASP A 187 -23.84 -2.25 -9.41
C ASP A 187 -22.41 -1.78 -9.74
N LEU A 188 -21.56 -1.75 -8.73
CA LEU A 188 -20.10 -1.62 -8.92
C LEU A 188 -19.50 -3.01 -8.83
N VAL A 189 -18.99 -3.51 -9.94
CA VAL A 189 -18.52 -4.89 -10.09
C VAL A 189 -16.99 -4.91 -10.03
N THR A 190 -16.43 -5.65 -9.08
CA THR A 190 -15.00 -5.92 -9.02
C THR A 190 -14.68 -7.17 -9.82
N ILE A 191 -13.88 -7.01 -10.86
CA ILE A 191 -13.36 -8.12 -11.68
C ILE A 191 -11.86 -8.27 -11.47
N VAL A 192 -11.40 -9.51 -11.57
CA VAL A 192 -9.97 -9.85 -11.56
C VAL A 192 -9.62 -10.43 -12.92
N LEU A 193 -8.58 -9.90 -13.54
CA LEU A 193 -8.13 -10.27 -14.88
C LEU A 193 -6.61 -10.33 -14.97
N GLN A 194 -6.12 -10.95 -16.03
CA GLN A 194 -4.70 -10.92 -16.37
C GLN A 194 -4.31 -9.51 -16.85
N SER A 195 -3.17 -8.99 -16.40
CA SER A 195 -2.70 -7.66 -16.82
C SER A 195 -2.64 -7.54 -18.32
N GLY A 196 -3.19 -6.43 -18.83
CA GLY A 196 -3.31 -6.15 -20.27
C GLY A 196 -4.54 -6.75 -20.96
N ALA A 197 -5.37 -7.54 -20.26
CA ALA A 197 -6.60 -8.11 -20.83
C ALA A 197 -7.83 -7.18 -20.75
N PHE A 198 -7.65 -5.95 -20.28
CA PHE A 198 -8.74 -4.99 -20.07
C PHE A 198 -9.59 -4.71 -21.32
N SER A 199 -8.95 -4.59 -22.49
CA SER A 199 -9.66 -4.38 -23.76
C SER A 199 -10.65 -5.47 -24.11
N ASN A 200 -10.49 -6.68 -23.57
CA ASN A 200 -11.38 -7.81 -23.79
C ASN A 200 -12.64 -7.78 -22.90
N VAL A 201 -12.68 -6.89 -21.92
CA VAL A 201 -13.78 -6.77 -20.96
C VAL A 201 -14.79 -5.68 -21.37
N ILE A 202 -14.32 -4.66 -22.11
CA ILE A 202 -15.14 -3.48 -22.48
C ILE A 202 -15.89 -3.70 -23.82
N ASN A 203 -15.48 -4.67 -24.61
CA ASN A 203 -16.15 -5.04 -25.85
C ASN A 203 -17.16 -6.16 -25.62
#